data_210200ae8d1634c688535d4257a0d963
#
_entry.id   210200ae8d1634c688535d4257a0d963
#
_cell.length_a   1.000
_cell.length_b   1.000
_cell.length_c   1.000
_cell.angle_alpha   90.00
_cell.angle_beta   90.00
_cell.angle_gamma   90.00
#
_symmetry.space_group_name_H-M   'P 1'
#
loop_
_entity.id
_entity.type
_entity.pdbx_description
1 polymer ?
#
loop_
_entity_poly.entity_id
_entity_poly.type
_entity_poly.pdbx_seq_one_letter_code
_entity_poly.pdbx_strand_id
1 'polypeptide(L)'
;QNNIKVRLLQTAEYEAALKTVEQMQLLVPTSAELIKEMAILNRMTGNIERSIELFESYLLRTPAGPERAQITLVLHELRDSLN
;
A
#
# COMPACT_ATOMS: atom_id res chain seq x y z
N GLN A 1 13.97 -23.38 -9.72
CA GLN A 1 13.57 -23.66 -8.96
C GLN A 1 13.19 -23.01 -7.66
N ASN A 2 13.95 -22.11 -7.13
CA ASN A 2 13.63 -21.48 -5.85
C ASN A 2 12.75 -20.26 -5.96
N ASN A 3 12.42 -19.87 -7.17
CA ASN A 3 11.68 -18.63 -7.39
C ASN A 3 10.30 -18.64 -6.72
N ILE A 4 9.61 -19.78 -6.76
CA ILE A 4 8.29 -19.88 -6.15
C ILE A 4 8.38 -19.81 -4.63
N LYS A 5 9.37 -20.48 -4.04
CA LYS A 5 9.59 -20.43 -2.59
C LYS A 5 9.91 -19.01 -2.14
N VAL A 6 10.77 -18.33 -2.89
CA VAL A 6 11.13 -16.94 -2.55
C VAL A 6 9.91 -16.05 -2.60
N ARG A 7 9.06 -16.20 -3.61
CA ARG A 7 7.84 -15.41 -3.72
C ARG A 7 6.88 -15.65 -2.56
N LEU A 8 6.71 -16.92 -2.18
CA LEU A 8 5.84 -17.25 -1.06
C LEU A 8 6.34 -16.67 0.26
N LEU A 9 7.66 -16.74 0.48
CA LEU A 9 8.26 -16.16 1.66
C LEU A 9 8.11 -14.64 1.69
N GLN A 10 8.31 -13.98 0.54
CA GLN A 10 8.15 -12.55 0.45
C GLN A 10 6.71 -12.14 0.71
N THR A 11 5.74 -12.86 0.16
CA THR A 11 4.34 -12.57 0.38
C THR A 11 3.98 -12.72 1.86
N ALA A 12 4.48 -13.78 2.52
CA ALA A 12 4.24 -13.98 3.95
C ALA A 12 4.83 -12.84 4.77
N GLU A 13 6.02 -12.36 4.40
CA GLU A 13 6.64 -11.23 5.07
C GLU A 13 5.83 -9.95 4.91
N TYR A 14 5.31 -9.71 3.71
CA TYR A 14 4.47 -8.54 3.46
C TYR A 14 3.17 -8.61 4.24
N GLU A 15 2.56 -9.80 4.33
CA GLU A 15 1.34 -9.97 5.09
C GLU A 15 1.57 -9.76 6.59
N ALA A 16 2.69 -10.27 7.11
CA ALA A 16 3.04 -10.06 8.51
C ALA A 16 3.31 -8.58 8.79
N ALA A 17 4.02 -7.92 7.88
CA ALA A 17 4.29 -6.48 8.00
C ALA A 17 2.99 -5.69 7.96
N LEU A 18 2.06 -6.09 7.10
CA LEU A 18 0.77 -5.42 6.99
C LEU A 18 -0.01 -5.50 8.29
N LYS A 19 -0.03 -6.68 8.92
CA LYS A 19 -0.69 -6.82 10.22
C LYS A 19 -0.08 -5.91 11.27
N THR A 20 1.25 -5.82 11.29
CA THR A 20 1.94 -4.94 12.23
C THR A 20 1.56 -3.48 12.00
N VAL A 21 1.56 -3.05 10.74
CA VAL A 21 1.23 -1.66 10.42
C VAL A 21 -0.24 -1.36 10.75
N GLU A 22 -1.14 -2.31 10.50
CA GLU A 22 -2.54 -2.16 10.85
C GLU A 22 -2.73 -1.98 12.35
N GLN A 23 -1.98 -2.74 13.16
CA GLN A 23 -2.01 -2.58 14.61
C GLN A 23 -1.49 -1.22 15.03
N MET A 24 -0.41 -0.75 14.41
CA MET A 24 0.12 0.58 14.68
C MET A 24 -0.89 1.66 14.32
N GLN A 25 -1.62 1.49 13.23
CA GLN A 25 -2.61 2.45 12.80
C GLN A 25 -3.76 2.57 13.80
N LEU A 26 -4.10 1.50 14.51
CA LEU A 26 -5.12 1.57 15.55
C LEU A 26 -4.70 2.53 16.68
N LEU A 27 -3.39 2.66 16.91
CA LEU A 27 -2.87 3.57 17.94
C LEU A 27 -2.71 4.99 17.40
N VAL A 28 -2.44 5.15 16.11
CA VAL A 28 -2.22 6.47 15.49
C VAL A 28 -3.03 6.53 14.19
N PRO A 29 -4.36 6.62 14.27
CA PRO A 29 -5.21 6.50 13.07
C PRO A 29 -5.08 7.66 12.09
N THR A 30 -4.48 8.77 12.50
CA THR A 30 -4.32 9.94 11.63
C THR A 30 -2.97 9.97 10.93
N SER A 31 -2.13 8.95 11.12
CA SER A 31 -0.79 8.94 10.52
C SER A 31 -0.88 8.70 9.01
N ALA A 32 -0.50 9.70 8.23
CA ALA A 32 -0.47 9.56 6.78
C ALA A 32 0.58 8.53 6.34
N GLU A 33 1.72 8.48 7.04
CA GLU A 33 2.76 7.51 6.70
C GLU A 33 2.31 6.07 6.86
N LEU A 34 1.55 5.77 7.91
CA LEU A 34 1.02 4.43 8.10
C LEU A 34 0.03 4.06 7.01
N ILE A 35 -0.80 5.03 6.58
CA ILE A 35 -1.73 4.80 5.47
C ILE A 35 -0.96 4.47 4.20
N LYS A 36 0.10 5.21 3.92
CA LYS A 36 0.94 4.95 2.75
C LYS A 36 1.57 3.57 2.81
N GLU A 37 2.12 3.19 3.97
CA GLU A 37 2.72 1.87 4.14
C GLU A 37 1.70 0.76 3.93
N MET A 38 0.50 0.92 4.48
CA MET A 38 -0.56 -0.07 4.25
C MET A 38 -0.92 -0.17 2.77
N ALA A 39 -0.97 0.96 2.08
CA ALA A 39 -1.26 0.96 0.65
C ALA A 39 -0.22 0.19 -0.13
N ILE A 40 1.06 0.42 0.17
CA ILE A 40 2.16 -0.27 -0.50
C ILE A 40 2.10 -1.78 -0.20
N LEU A 41 1.89 -2.14 1.07
CA LEU A 41 1.85 -3.55 1.46
C LEU A 41 0.64 -4.28 0.84
N ASN A 42 -0.51 -3.61 0.75
CA ASN A 42 -1.65 -4.20 0.07
C ASN A 42 -1.36 -4.43 -1.41
N ARG A 43 -0.65 -3.49 -2.04
CA ARG A 43 -0.22 -3.68 -3.43
C ARG A 43 0.69 -4.89 -3.56
N MET A 44 1.64 -5.05 -2.64
CA MET A 44 2.60 -6.16 -2.68
C MET A 44 1.94 -7.51 -2.44
N THR A 45 0.85 -7.54 -1.66
CA THR A 45 0.12 -8.78 -1.39
C THR A 45 -0.98 -9.06 -2.40
N GLY A 46 -1.15 -8.21 -3.40
CA GLY A 46 -2.14 -8.42 -4.45
C GLY A 46 -3.51 -7.85 -4.16
N ASN A 47 -3.70 -7.16 -3.05
CA ASN A 47 -4.96 -6.53 -2.69
C ASN A 47 -5.06 -5.15 -3.36
N ILE A 48 -5.22 -5.15 -4.67
CA ILE A 48 -5.12 -3.92 -5.47
C ILE A 48 -6.23 -2.93 -5.12
N GLU A 49 -7.47 -3.41 -4.98
CA GLU A 49 -8.58 -2.51 -4.64
C GLU A 49 -8.37 -1.80 -3.31
N ARG A 50 -7.92 -2.54 -2.30
CA ARG A 50 -7.64 -1.95 -0.99
C ARG A 50 -6.48 -0.96 -1.08
N SER A 51 -5.47 -1.30 -1.86
CA SER A 51 -4.34 -0.40 -2.09
C SER A 51 -4.79 0.92 -2.69
N ILE A 52 -5.69 0.86 -3.69
CA ILE A 52 -6.24 2.07 -4.32
C ILE A 52 -6.95 2.92 -3.29
N GLU A 53 -7.82 2.32 -2.47
CA GLU A 53 -8.53 3.06 -1.43
C GLU A 53 -7.57 3.77 -0.47
N LEU A 54 -6.52 3.07 -0.06
CA LEU A 54 -5.56 3.63 0.87
C LEU A 54 -4.74 4.74 0.26
N PHE A 55 -4.31 4.59 -1.00
CA PHE A 55 -3.62 5.67 -1.70
C PHE A 55 -4.50 6.89 -1.88
N GLU A 56 -5.78 6.69 -2.19
CA GLU A 56 -6.73 7.80 -2.30
C GLU A 56 -6.87 8.53 -0.96
N SER A 57 -6.97 7.79 0.12
CA SER A 57 -7.02 8.37 1.46
C SER A 57 -5.76 9.16 1.77
N TYR A 58 -4.61 8.61 1.37
CA TYR A 58 -3.33 9.29 1.56
C TYR A 58 -3.28 10.61 0.80
N LEU A 59 -3.79 10.63 -0.43
CA LEU A 59 -3.82 11.84 -1.24
C LEU A 59 -4.63 12.96 -0.59
N LEU A 60 -5.72 12.61 0.07
CA LEU A 60 -6.53 13.61 0.77
C LEU A 60 -5.77 14.30 1.88
N ARG A 61 -4.73 13.65 2.40
CA ARG A 61 -3.92 14.17 3.50
C ARG A 61 -2.58 14.73 3.04
N THR A 62 -2.27 14.64 1.75
CA THR A 62 -0.97 15.04 1.20
C THR A 62 -1.11 16.38 0.49
N PRO A 63 -0.28 17.37 0.84
CA PRO A 63 -0.32 18.65 0.14
C PRO A 63 0.18 18.51 -1.30
N ALA A 64 -0.15 19.50 -2.13
CA ALA A 64 0.32 19.53 -3.50
C ALA A 64 1.84 19.54 -3.53
N GLY A 65 2.43 18.76 -4.45
CA GLY A 65 3.87 18.65 -4.56
C GLY A 65 4.30 17.38 -5.29
N PRO A 66 5.62 17.13 -5.35
CA PRO A 66 6.14 15.98 -6.10
C PRO A 66 5.62 14.64 -5.61
N GLU A 67 5.46 14.48 -4.30
CA GLU A 67 4.98 13.21 -3.76
C GLU A 67 3.54 12.95 -4.16
N ARG A 68 2.70 13.97 -4.10
CA ARG A 68 1.31 13.82 -4.52
C ARG A 68 1.23 13.42 -6.00
N ALA A 69 2.08 14.00 -6.84
CA ALA A 69 2.13 13.66 -8.25
C ALA A 69 2.52 12.19 -8.44
N GLN A 70 3.51 11.71 -7.69
CA GLN A 70 3.94 10.32 -7.78
C GLN A 70 2.83 9.36 -7.37
N ILE A 71 2.15 9.66 -6.28
CA ILE A 71 1.06 8.80 -5.80
C ILE A 71 -0.09 8.79 -6.81
N THR A 72 -0.36 9.93 -7.43
CA THR A 72 -1.39 9.99 -8.48
C THR A 72 -1.06 9.06 -9.65
N LEU A 73 0.23 9.02 -10.05
CA LEU A 73 0.67 8.11 -11.10
C LEU A 73 0.51 6.64 -10.68
N VAL A 74 0.88 6.33 -9.44
CA VAL A 74 0.73 4.97 -8.92
C VAL A 74 -0.74 4.56 -8.93
N LEU A 75 -1.64 5.45 -8.51
CA LEU A 75 -3.07 5.18 -8.53
C LEU A 75 -3.57 4.90 -9.94
N HIS A 76 -3.09 5.68 -10.89
CA HIS A 76 -3.48 5.50 -12.29
C HIS A 76 -3.08 4.11 -12.78
N GLU A 77 -1.85 3.71 -12.49
CA GLU A 77 -1.36 2.39 -12.85
C GLU A 77 -2.16 1.27 -12.18
N LEU A 78 -2.48 1.43 -10.90
CA LEU A 78 -3.24 0.42 -10.18
C LEU A 78 -4.66 0.28 -10.75
N ARG A 79 -5.31 1.38 -11.09
CA ARG A 79 -6.64 1.34 -11.70
C ARG A 79 -6.60 0.66 -13.05
N ASP A 80 -5.57 0.93 -13.84
CA ASP A 80 -5.39 0.27 -15.13
C ASP A 80 -5.23 -1.24 -14.97
N SER A 81 -4.56 -1.68 -13.91
CA SER A 81 -4.35 -3.11 -13.71
C SER A 81 -5.62 -3.86 -13.30
N LEU A 82 -6.65 -3.15 -12.86
CA LEU A 82 -7.94 -3.77 -12.56
C LEU A 82 -8.80 -3.96 -13.82
N ASN A 83 -8.48 -3.24 -14.87
CA ASN A 83 -9.20 -3.35 -16.14
C ASN A 83 -8.46 -4.32 -17.06
#